data_cac9b846c623cd99fee6034be1569cf7
#
_entry.id   cac9b846c623cd99fee6034be1569cf7
#
_cell.length_a   1.000
_cell.length_b   1.000
_cell.length_c   1.000
_cell.angle_alpha   90.00
_cell.angle_beta   90.00
_cell.angle_gamma   90.00
#
_symmetry.space_group_name_H-M   'P 1'
#
loop_
_entity.id
_entity.type
_entity.pdbx_description
1 polymer ?
#
loop_
_entity_poly.entity_id
_entity_poly.type
_entity_poly.pdbx_seq_one_letter_code
_entity_poly.pdbx_strand_id
1 'polypeptide(L)'
;EIEQADKTIVAMDELINAPLDEENVGKIKGIQESLASASALLDSAEATAHRAFDGMRDSADKEAADQALSSITARKVMIDEGSRIMQATINAHQAALEVSSAWEDILAADATARQAAAAVSLTTAANVALSKEKTTSALDQFTTAKTKLSTAAKAYASADMHLLNEYLNKRIEAMNYALVSDEAILVQDKKTADTNNEAYNKADAQATALAQQFPADPLQPIYAAYDTNTAASFASYNEARRAVGAADSFLRDYLGTSGK
;
A
#
# COMPACT_ATOMS: atom_id res chain seq x y z
N GLU A 1 7.16 -2.94 34.34
CA GLU A 1 7.37 -3.50 33.01
C GLU A 1 6.09 -3.41 32.18
N ILE A 2 4.96 -4.01 32.59
CA ILE A 2 3.67 -3.99 31.85
C ILE A 2 3.17 -2.55 31.64
N GLU A 3 3.15 -1.70 32.68
CA GLU A 3 2.72 -0.30 32.54
C GLU A 3 3.52 0.48 31.49
N GLN A 4 4.81 0.17 31.35
CA GLN A 4 5.65 0.82 30.35
C GLN A 4 5.35 0.28 28.94
N ALA A 5 5.10 -1.02 28.79
CA ALA A 5 4.66 -1.61 27.52
C ALA A 5 3.29 -1.06 27.10
N ASP A 6 2.36 -0.89 28.05
CA ASP A 6 1.02 -0.34 27.79
C ASP A 6 1.04 1.07 27.21
N LYS A 7 2.00 1.91 27.57
CA LYS A 7 2.14 3.25 26.95
C LYS A 7 2.41 3.16 25.45
N THR A 8 3.24 2.20 25.04
CA THR A 8 3.51 1.95 23.61
C THR A 8 2.31 1.34 22.91
N ILE A 9 1.60 0.40 23.57
CA ILE A 9 0.39 -0.21 23.03
C ILE A 9 -0.72 0.84 22.81
N VAL A 10 -0.91 1.77 23.75
CA VAL A 10 -1.88 2.87 23.59
C VAL A 10 -1.52 3.77 22.40
N ALA A 11 -0.25 4.16 22.28
CA ALA A 11 0.20 4.95 21.13
C ALA A 11 0.00 4.20 19.80
N MET A 12 0.24 2.89 19.79
CA MET A 12 -0.01 2.04 18.63
C MET A 12 -1.50 1.93 18.30
N ASP A 13 -2.37 1.79 19.30
CA ASP A 13 -3.83 1.69 19.14
C ASP A 13 -4.43 2.91 18.44
N GLU A 14 -3.87 4.09 18.70
CA GLU A 14 -4.25 5.31 17.99
C GLU A 14 -3.83 5.29 16.51
N LEU A 15 -2.63 4.75 16.22
CA LEU A 15 -2.05 4.78 14.88
C LEU A 15 -2.61 3.72 13.94
N ILE A 16 -2.95 2.52 14.43
CA ILE A 16 -3.51 1.45 13.58
C ILE A 16 -4.91 1.78 13.05
N ASN A 17 -5.62 2.72 13.69
CA ASN A 17 -6.94 3.18 13.29
C ASN A 17 -6.89 4.56 12.59
N ALA A 18 -5.70 5.13 12.42
CA ALA A 18 -5.52 6.43 11.79
C ALA A 18 -5.63 6.35 10.25
N PRO A 19 -5.98 7.45 9.57
CA PRO A 19 -5.98 7.51 8.11
C PRO A 19 -4.63 7.14 7.49
N LEU A 20 -4.68 6.63 6.26
CA LEU A 20 -3.50 6.31 5.46
C LEU A 20 -2.92 7.59 4.84
N ASP A 21 -2.14 8.34 5.61
CA ASP A 21 -1.50 9.58 5.19
C ASP A 21 -0.03 9.69 5.65
N GLU A 22 0.68 10.70 5.14
CA GLU A 22 2.11 10.89 5.42
C GLU A 22 2.39 11.20 6.89
N GLU A 23 1.51 11.96 7.57
CA GLU A 23 1.68 12.32 8.98
C GLU A 23 1.63 11.07 9.86
N ASN A 24 0.64 10.21 9.64
CA ASN A 24 0.48 8.97 10.40
C ASN A 24 1.58 7.97 10.11
N VAL A 25 2.01 7.84 8.85
CA VAL A 25 3.19 7.02 8.48
C VAL A 25 4.45 7.51 9.18
N GLY A 26 4.64 8.83 9.29
CA GLY A 26 5.74 9.43 10.05
C GLY A 26 5.70 9.03 11.54
N LYS A 27 4.54 9.11 12.17
CA LYS A 27 4.32 8.68 13.56
C LYS A 27 4.56 7.18 13.76
N ILE A 28 4.07 6.34 12.83
CA ILE A 28 4.29 4.88 12.86
C ILE A 28 5.78 4.55 12.84
N LYS A 29 6.55 5.19 11.96
CA LYS A 29 8.01 5.00 11.92
C LYS A 29 8.68 5.41 13.23
N GLY A 30 8.17 6.47 13.88
CA GLY A 30 8.70 6.99 15.15
C GLY A 30 8.52 6.04 16.34
N ILE A 31 7.52 5.15 16.34
CA ILE A 31 7.30 4.23 17.47
C ILE A 31 7.87 2.82 17.27
N GLN A 32 8.47 2.51 16.12
CA GLN A 32 8.98 1.15 15.83
C GLN A 32 10.02 0.66 16.84
N GLU A 33 10.94 1.52 17.28
CA GLU A 33 11.93 1.17 18.31
C GLU A 33 11.27 0.94 19.68
N SER A 34 10.23 1.72 20.00
CA SER A 34 9.47 1.58 21.23
C SER A 34 8.71 0.26 21.31
N LEU A 35 8.24 -0.28 20.14
CA LEU A 35 7.59 -1.58 20.07
C LEU A 35 8.54 -2.73 20.41
N ALA A 36 9.76 -2.70 19.90
CA ALA A 36 10.79 -3.69 20.25
C ALA A 36 11.10 -3.67 21.76
N SER A 37 11.18 -2.47 22.35
CA SER A 37 11.38 -2.29 23.77
C SER A 37 10.19 -2.80 24.59
N ALA A 38 8.96 -2.53 24.14
CA ALA A 38 7.74 -3.01 24.81
C ALA A 38 7.64 -4.55 24.77
N SER A 39 8.00 -5.18 23.64
CA SER A 39 8.06 -6.64 23.54
C SER A 39 9.05 -7.23 24.55
N ALA A 40 10.26 -6.68 24.66
CA ALA A 40 11.27 -7.13 25.62
C ALA A 40 10.82 -6.97 27.10
N LEU A 41 10.09 -5.89 27.40
CA LEU A 41 9.50 -5.69 28.73
C LEU A 41 8.44 -6.74 29.05
N LEU A 42 7.61 -7.13 28.09
CA LEU A 42 6.62 -8.18 28.25
C LEU A 42 7.27 -9.56 28.40
N ASP A 43 8.38 -9.85 27.70
CA ASP A 43 9.16 -11.07 27.89
C ASP A 43 9.72 -11.17 29.31
N SER A 44 10.24 -10.07 29.85
CA SER A 44 10.73 -9.99 31.22
C SER A 44 9.60 -10.17 32.25
N ALA A 45 8.44 -9.53 32.00
CA ALA A 45 7.26 -9.68 32.85
C ALA A 45 6.74 -11.12 32.86
N GLU A 46 6.68 -11.79 31.71
CA GLU A 46 6.29 -13.19 31.58
C GLU A 46 7.21 -14.13 32.34
N ALA A 47 8.54 -13.96 32.17
CA ALA A 47 9.52 -14.76 32.93
C ALA A 47 9.40 -14.54 34.45
N THR A 48 9.03 -13.36 34.88
CA THR A 48 8.80 -13.03 36.33
C THR A 48 7.50 -13.69 36.80
N ALA A 49 6.42 -13.63 36.03
CA ALA A 49 5.14 -14.24 36.35
C ALA A 49 5.26 -15.78 36.46
N HIS A 50 5.99 -16.42 35.54
CA HIS A 50 6.25 -17.87 35.63
C HIS A 50 7.01 -18.27 36.90
N ARG A 51 8.06 -17.53 37.25
CA ARG A 51 8.80 -17.79 38.52
C ARG A 51 7.95 -17.64 39.77
N ALA A 52 7.04 -16.68 39.76
CA ALA A 52 6.09 -16.48 40.84
C ALA A 52 5.09 -17.64 40.94
N PHE A 53 4.53 -18.06 39.77
CA PHE A 53 3.58 -19.18 39.68
C PHE A 53 4.12 -20.48 40.26
N ASP A 54 5.38 -20.83 39.95
CA ASP A 54 6.04 -22.06 40.42
C ASP A 54 6.13 -22.13 41.95
N GLY A 55 6.14 -20.99 42.66
CA GLY A 55 6.18 -20.89 44.10
C GLY A 55 4.83 -20.89 44.80
N MET A 56 3.73 -20.71 44.06
CA MET A 56 2.38 -20.55 44.60
C MET A 56 1.77 -21.89 45.04
N ARG A 57 1.10 -21.89 46.18
CA ARG A 57 0.41 -23.07 46.75
C ARG A 57 -1.10 -22.91 46.77
N ASP A 58 -1.58 -21.71 46.97
CA ASP A 58 -3.01 -21.38 46.97
C ASP A 58 -3.60 -21.40 45.56
N SER A 59 -4.83 -21.91 45.42
CA SER A 59 -5.50 -22.01 44.13
C SER A 59 -5.93 -20.66 43.56
N ALA A 60 -6.30 -19.71 44.42
CA ALA A 60 -6.69 -18.37 44.00
C ALA A 60 -5.46 -17.57 43.53
N ASP A 61 -4.30 -17.74 44.20
CA ASP A 61 -3.04 -17.13 43.76
C ASP A 61 -2.60 -17.68 42.40
N LYS A 62 -2.75 -19.01 42.16
CA LYS A 62 -2.45 -19.63 40.89
C LYS A 62 -3.37 -19.12 39.76
N GLU A 63 -4.67 -19.00 40.04
CA GLU A 63 -5.61 -18.44 39.08
C GLU A 63 -5.26 -16.99 38.70
N ALA A 64 -4.90 -16.19 39.72
CA ALA A 64 -4.45 -14.81 39.46
C ALA A 64 -3.16 -14.75 38.61
N ALA A 65 -2.21 -15.65 38.86
CA ALA A 65 -0.99 -15.75 38.06
C ALA A 65 -1.27 -16.22 36.61
N ASP A 66 -2.20 -17.16 36.40
CA ASP A 66 -2.64 -17.59 35.07
C ASP A 66 -3.30 -16.44 34.32
N GLN A 67 -4.12 -15.62 34.99
CA GLN A 67 -4.71 -14.42 34.39
C GLN A 67 -3.65 -13.38 34.03
N ALA A 68 -2.62 -13.21 34.88
CA ALA A 68 -1.51 -12.31 34.58
C ALA A 68 -0.71 -12.79 33.36
N LEU A 69 -0.41 -14.09 33.24
CA LEU A 69 0.23 -14.67 32.08
C LEU A 69 -0.61 -14.51 30.82
N SER A 70 -1.93 -14.76 30.93
CA SER A 70 -2.88 -14.58 29.82
C SER A 70 -2.91 -13.12 29.34
N SER A 71 -2.90 -12.17 30.27
CA SER A 71 -2.84 -10.72 29.99
C SER A 71 -1.55 -10.33 29.28
N ILE A 72 -0.39 -10.85 29.71
CA ILE A 72 0.90 -10.61 29.06
C ILE A 72 0.92 -11.20 27.65
N THR A 73 0.48 -12.44 27.49
CA THR A 73 0.41 -13.11 26.18
C THR A 73 -0.48 -12.32 25.21
N ALA A 74 -1.65 -11.86 25.66
CA ALA A 74 -2.54 -11.04 24.85
C ALA A 74 -1.90 -9.71 24.42
N ARG A 75 -1.15 -9.04 25.30
CA ARG A 75 -0.39 -7.82 24.96
C ARG A 75 0.69 -8.08 23.91
N LYS A 76 1.38 -9.21 23.97
CA LYS A 76 2.33 -9.62 22.93
C LYS A 76 1.64 -9.77 21.57
N VAL A 77 0.48 -10.45 21.53
CA VAL A 77 -0.33 -10.55 20.31
C VAL A 77 -0.73 -9.17 19.79
N MET A 78 -1.12 -8.24 20.67
CA MET A 78 -1.43 -6.85 20.26
C MET A 78 -0.21 -6.17 19.61
N ILE A 79 0.99 -6.30 20.18
CA ILE A 79 2.22 -5.72 19.60
C ILE A 79 2.51 -6.35 18.23
N ASP A 80 2.44 -7.66 18.11
CA ASP A 80 2.74 -8.37 16.88
C ASP A 80 1.75 -8.01 15.75
N GLU A 81 0.45 -8.08 16.03
CA GLU A 81 -0.57 -7.79 15.03
C GLU A 81 -0.65 -6.30 14.70
N GLY A 82 -0.50 -5.43 15.71
CA GLY A 82 -0.41 -3.99 15.48
C GLY A 82 0.80 -3.61 14.62
N SER A 83 1.95 -4.26 14.85
CA SER A 83 3.14 -4.07 14.01
C SER A 83 2.91 -4.49 12.56
N ARG A 84 2.17 -5.59 12.32
CA ARG A 84 1.80 -6.03 10.97
C ARG A 84 0.89 -5.02 10.27
N ILE A 85 -0.12 -4.52 10.98
CA ILE A 85 -1.03 -3.48 10.46
C ILE A 85 -0.23 -2.23 10.09
N MET A 86 0.62 -1.74 10.99
CA MET A 86 1.43 -0.55 10.74
C MET A 86 2.42 -0.74 9.58
N GLN A 87 3.02 -1.91 9.42
CA GLN A 87 3.89 -2.20 8.27
C GLN A 87 3.08 -2.22 6.97
N ALA A 88 1.88 -2.79 6.97
CA ALA A 88 0.97 -2.75 5.83
C ALA A 88 0.59 -1.30 5.49
N THR A 89 0.34 -0.46 6.50
CA THR A 89 0.06 0.98 6.33
C THR A 89 1.20 1.71 5.65
N ILE A 90 2.45 1.50 6.08
CA ILE A 90 3.63 2.11 5.44
C ILE A 90 3.73 1.68 3.97
N ASN A 91 3.60 0.38 3.70
CA ASN A 91 3.75 -0.17 2.36
C ASN A 91 2.62 0.30 1.42
N ALA A 92 1.38 0.31 1.91
CA ALA A 92 0.23 0.79 1.15
C ALA A 92 0.35 2.30 0.84
N HIS A 93 0.77 3.11 1.80
CA HIS A 93 1.00 4.53 1.59
C HIS A 93 2.09 4.79 0.54
N GLN A 94 3.22 4.09 0.62
CA GLN A 94 4.29 4.20 -0.37
C GLN A 94 3.79 3.83 -1.78
N ALA A 95 3.03 2.74 -1.91
CA ALA A 95 2.43 2.36 -3.18
C ALA A 95 1.43 3.40 -3.68
N ALA A 96 0.62 3.99 -2.78
CA ALA A 96 -0.34 5.03 -3.13
C ALA A 96 0.33 6.29 -3.70
N LEU A 97 1.44 6.73 -3.14
CA LEU A 97 2.22 7.86 -3.66
C LEU A 97 2.74 7.57 -5.09
N GLU A 98 3.28 6.38 -5.32
CA GLU A 98 3.78 5.99 -6.64
C GLU A 98 2.65 5.88 -7.68
N VAL A 99 1.49 5.32 -7.31
CA VAL A 99 0.33 5.24 -8.20
C VAL A 99 -0.23 6.62 -8.50
N SER A 100 -0.36 7.50 -7.50
CA SER A 100 -0.81 8.88 -7.72
C SER A 100 0.11 9.62 -8.71
N SER A 101 1.42 9.51 -8.51
CA SER A 101 2.40 10.13 -9.40
C SER A 101 2.40 9.50 -10.81
N ALA A 102 2.21 8.17 -10.91
CA ALA A 102 2.04 7.50 -12.21
C ALA A 102 0.76 7.96 -12.93
N TRP A 103 -0.32 8.18 -12.20
CA TRP A 103 -1.58 8.66 -12.74
C TRP A 103 -1.47 10.07 -13.32
N GLU A 104 -0.76 10.97 -12.66
CA GLU A 104 -0.44 12.30 -13.18
C GLU A 104 0.35 12.22 -14.51
N ASP A 105 1.36 11.35 -14.57
CA ASP A 105 2.12 11.11 -15.80
C ASP A 105 1.24 10.54 -16.91
N ILE A 106 0.32 9.62 -16.62
CA ILE A 106 -0.66 9.07 -17.57
C ILE A 106 -1.52 10.18 -18.16
N LEU A 107 -2.09 11.03 -17.33
CA LEU A 107 -2.93 12.13 -17.78
C LEU A 107 -2.17 13.14 -18.65
N ALA A 108 -0.93 13.45 -18.28
CA ALA A 108 -0.04 14.32 -19.04
C ALA A 108 0.33 13.68 -20.40
N ALA A 109 0.67 12.38 -20.40
CA ALA A 109 0.99 11.63 -21.61
C ALA A 109 -0.19 11.56 -22.57
N ASP A 110 -1.40 11.31 -22.07
CA ASP A 110 -2.62 11.30 -22.91
C ASP A 110 -2.92 12.68 -23.50
N ALA A 111 -2.70 13.75 -22.76
CA ALA A 111 -2.84 15.11 -23.28
C ALA A 111 -1.81 15.40 -24.39
N THR A 112 -0.57 14.98 -24.19
CA THR A 112 0.53 15.13 -25.16
C THR A 112 0.28 14.29 -26.42
N ALA A 113 -0.21 13.05 -26.28
CA ALA A 113 -0.56 12.18 -27.40
C ALA A 113 -1.71 12.77 -28.25
N ARG A 114 -2.71 13.38 -27.63
CA ARG A 114 -3.78 14.11 -28.35
C ARG A 114 -3.23 15.30 -29.13
N GLN A 115 -2.23 16.02 -28.61
CA GLN A 115 -1.56 17.11 -29.35
C GLN A 115 -0.78 16.56 -30.56
N ALA A 116 -0.11 15.40 -30.43
CA ALA A 116 0.56 14.74 -31.54
C ALA A 116 -0.43 14.38 -32.67
N ALA A 117 -1.54 13.72 -32.31
CA ALA A 117 -2.58 13.35 -33.26
C ALA A 117 -3.19 14.57 -33.99
N ALA A 118 -3.39 15.69 -33.25
CA ALA A 118 -3.87 16.94 -33.84
C ALA A 118 -2.84 17.55 -34.81
N ALA A 119 -1.56 17.48 -34.51
CA ALA A 119 -0.50 18.00 -35.36
C ALA A 119 -0.42 17.22 -36.69
N VAL A 120 -0.40 15.88 -36.66
CA VAL A 120 -0.27 15.06 -37.90
C VAL A 120 -1.46 15.20 -38.85
N SER A 121 -2.62 15.61 -38.35
CA SER A 121 -3.83 15.77 -39.16
C SER A 121 -3.68 16.78 -40.35
N LEU A 122 -2.72 17.70 -40.23
CA LEU A 122 -2.44 18.72 -41.24
C LEU A 122 -1.40 18.29 -42.29
N THR A 123 -0.80 17.13 -42.19
CA THR A 123 0.08 16.42 -43.18
C THR A 123 1.23 17.24 -43.79
N THR A 124 1.62 18.40 -43.24
CA THR A 124 2.82 19.12 -43.67
C THR A 124 4.05 18.53 -42.96
N ALA A 125 5.22 18.60 -43.58
CA ALA A 125 6.46 18.10 -42.97
C ALA A 125 6.73 18.72 -41.58
N ALA A 126 6.44 20.01 -41.42
CA ALA A 126 6.58 20.69 -40.11
C ALA A 126 5.62 20.12 -39.06
N ASN A 127 4.35 19.83 -39.43
CA ASN A 127 3.37 19.28 -38.51
C ASN A 127 3.66 17.81 -38.17
N VAL A 128 4.16 17.02 -39.11
CA VAL A 128 4.60 15.64 -38.85
C VAL A 128 5.82 15.63 -37.96
N ALA A 129 6.78 16.55 -38.11
CA ALA A 129 7.91 16.71 -37.21
C ALA A 129 7.46 17.09 -35.79
N LEU A 130 6.46 17.97 -35.66
CA LEU A 130 5.85 18.31 -34.36
C LEU A 130 5.10 17.12 -33.74
N SER A 131 4.36 16.36 -34.55
CA SER A 131 3.73 15.10 -34.12
C SER A 131 4.77 14.16 -33.55
N LYS A 132 5.84 13.89 -34.28
CA LYS A 132 6.94 13.03 -33.81
C LYS A 132 7.54 13.50 -32.48
N GLU A 133 7.80 14.80 -32.33
CA GLU A 133 8.29 15.37 -31.05
C GLU A 133 7.31 15.08 -29.89
N LYS A 134 6.03 15.38 -30.09
CA LYS A 134 4.99 15.16 -29.09
C LYS A 134 4.78 13.67 -28.78
N THR A 135 4.81 12.80 -29.81
CA THR A 135 4.71 11.35 -29.63
C THR A 135 5.88 10.81 -28.80
N THR A 136 7.11 11.29 -29.05
CA THR A 136 8.29 10.93 -28.24
C THR A 136 8.09 11.35 -26.78
N SER A 137 7.64 12.59 -26.55
CA SER A 137 7.36 13.08 -25.19
C SER A 137 6.28 12.25 -24.48
N ALA A 138 5.19 11.90 -25.17
CA ALA A 138 4.14 11.04 -24.62
C ALA A 138 4.66 9.63 -24.29
N LEU A 139 5.48 9.04 -25.15
CA LEU A 139 6.11 7.73 -24.94
C LEU A 139 6.98 7.74 -23.67
N ASP A 140 7.80 8.77 -23.48
CA ASP A 140 8.66 8.92 -22.30
C ASP A 140 7.82 9.04 -21.02
N GLN A 141 6.73 9.81 -21.06
CA GLN A 141 5.81 9.96 -19.92
C GLN A 141 5.11 8.64 -19.58
N PHE A 142 4.57 7.90 -20.57
CA PHE A 142 3.98 6.57 -20.33
C PHE A 142 4.99 5.56 -19.78
N THR A 143 6.24 5.61 -20.26
CA THR A 143 7.32 4.74 -19.78
C THR A 143 7.68 5.08 -18.33
N THR A 144 7.71 6.36 -17.98
CA THR A 144 7.92 6.84 -16.61
C THR A 144 6.78 6.36 -15.70
N ALA A 145 5.53 6.55 -16.10
CA ALA A 145 4.37 6.06 -15.38
C ALA A 145 4.43 4.53 -15.13
N LYS A 146 4.81 3.76 -16.14
CA LYS A 146 4.99 2.31 -16.01
C LYS A 146 6.07 1.94 -14.99
N THR A 147 7.16 2.69 -14.94
CA THR A 147 8.23 2.49 -13.96
C THR A 147 7.74 2.74 -12.54
N LYS A 148 6.98 3.83 -12.32
CA LYS A 148 6.36 4.15 -11.02
C LYS A 148 5.37 3.06 -10.59
N LEU A 149 4.51 2.57 -11.50
CA LEU A 149 3.62 1.43 -11.18
C LEU A 149 4.40 0.16 -10.81
N SER A 150 5.54 -0.10 -11.46
CA SER A 150 6.40 -1.22 -11.06
C SER A 150 6.98 -1.03 -9.66
N THR A 151 7.31 0.20 -9.27
CA THR A 151 7.75 0.54 -7.90
C THR A 151 6.61 0.36 -6.90
N ALA A 152 5.40 0.82 -7.21
CA ALA A 152 4.21 0.61 -6.39
C ALA A 152 3.93 -0.88 -6.16
N ALA A 153 3.97 -1.70 -7.21
CA ALA A 153 3.77 -3.15 -7.12
C ALA A 153 4.85 -3.86 -6.28
N LYS A 154 6.07 -3.33 -6.23
CA LYS A 154 7.12 -3.86 -5.32
C LYS A 154 6.89 -3.44 -3.88
N ALA A 155 6.41 -2.21 -3.65
CA ALA A 155 6.11 -1.71 -2.32
C ALA A 155 4.90 -2.44 -1.71
N TYR A 156 3.89 -2.78 -2.54
CA TYR A 156 2.67 -3.45 -2.09
C TYR A 156 2.19 -4.49 -3.12
N ALA A 157 2.82 -5.67 -3.08
CA ALA A 157 2.67 -6.71 -4.11
C ALA A 157 1.25 -7.32 -4.21
N SER A 158 0.42 -7.18 -3.18
CA SER A 158 -0.96 -7.68 -3.17
C SER A 158 -1.97 -6.74 -3.87
N ALA A 159 -1.58 -5.50 -4.17
CA ALA A 159 -2.43 -4.59 -4.92
C ALA A 159 -2.47 -4.97 -6.41
N ASP A 160 -3.67 -5.17 -6.94
CA ASP A 160 -3.85 -5.54 -8.36
C ASP A 160 -3.69 -4.32 -9.28
N MET A 161 -2.50 -4.18 -9.85
CA MET A 161 -2.16 -3.14 -10.84
C MET A 161 -2.25 -3.64 -12.30
N HIS A 162 -2.83 -4.83 -12.53
CA HIS A 162 -2.84 -5.45 -13.86
C HIS A 162 -3.48 -4.56 -14.91
N LEU A 163 -4.66 -4.01 -14.63
CA LEU A 163 -5.41 -3.17 -15.58
C LEU A 163 -4.64 -1.91 -16.01
N LEU A 164 -4.01 -1.22 -15.05
CA LEU A 164 -3.18 -0.03 -15.35
C LEU A 164 -1.93 -0.41 -16.15
N ASN A 165 -1.30 -1.53 -15.82
CA ASN A 165 -0.13 -2.02 -16.56
C ASN A 165 -0.48 -2.41 -17.99
N GLU A 166 -1.61 -3.08 -18.23
CA GLU A 166 -2.07 -3.41 -19.58
C GLU A 166 -2.38 -2.16 -20.40
N TYR A 167 -3.07 -1.19 -19.79
CA TYR A 167 -3.30 0.11 -20.42
C TYR A 167 -2.01 0.77 -20.86
N LEU A 168 -1.04 0.90 -19.98
CA LEU A 168 0.26 1.50 -20.29
C LEU A 168 1.01 0.73 -21.39
N ASN A 169 0.96 -0.61 -21.38
CA ASN A 169 1.54 -1.40 -22.45
C ASN A 169 0.93 -1.04 -23.81
N LYS A 170 -0.40 -0.89 -23.87
CA LYS A 170 -1.10 -0.53 -25.12
C LYS A 170 -0.84 0.90 -25.56
N ARG A 171 -0.73 1.85 -24.61
CA ARG A 171 -0.36 3.24 -24.93
C ARG A 171 1.07 3.34 -25.44
N ILE A 172 2.03 2.65 -24.81
CA ILE A 172 3.43 2.59 -25.26
C ILE A 172 3.50 1.95 -26.66
N GLU A 173 2.77 0.85 -26.89
CA GLU A 173 2.67 0.19 -28.19
C GLU A 173 2.13 1.15 -29.27
N ALA A 174 1.05 1.86 -28.97
CA ALA A 174 0.47 2.86 -29.86
C ALA A 174 1.47 3.98 -30.19
N MET A 175 2.15 4.56 -29.18
CA MET A 175 3.12 5.62 -29.42
C MET A 175 4.30 5.16 -30.29
N ASN A 176 4.76 3.92 -30.13
CA ASN A 176 5.81 3.37 -30.99
C ASN A 176 5.34 3.26 -32.46
N TYR A 177 4.12 2.80 -32.70
CA TYR A 177 3.57 2.77 -34.07
C TYR A 177 3.41 4.17 -34.66
N ALA A 178 2.97 5.15 -33.85
CA ALA A 178 2.87 6.54 -34.28
C ALA A 178 4.23 7.11 -34.70
N LEU A 179 5.30 6.86 -33.92
CA LEU A 179 6.66 7.29 -34.27
C LEU A 179 7.14 6.71 -35.60
N VAL A 180 6.95 5.40 -35.83
CA VAL A 180 7.34 4.77 -37.09
C VAL A 180 6.52 5.31 -38.26
N SER A 181 5.22 5.58 -38.05
CA SER A 181 4.38 6.20 -39.06
C SER A 181 4.83 7.61 -39.42
N ASP A 182 5.11 8.46 -38.39
CA ASP A 182 5.59 9.83 -38.63
C ASP A 182 6.92 9.83 -39.41
N GLU A 183 7.84 8.93 -39.07
CA GLU A 183 9.11 8.76 -39.81
C GLU A 183 8.89 8.36 -41.24
N ALA A 184 8.00 7.40 -41.47
CA ALA A 184 7.66 6.94 -42.83
C ALA A 184 7.02 8.05 -43.67
N ILE A 185 6.15 8.88 -43.08
CA ILE A 185 5.54 10.03 -43.78
C ILE A 185 6.63 11.03 -44.20
N LEU A 186 7.59 11.33 -43.32
CA LEU A 186 8.68 12.29 -43.61
C LEU A 186 9.57 11.83 -44.76
N VAL A 187 9.73 10.52 -44.98
CA VAL A 187 10.49 9.95 -46.10
C VAL A 187 9.60 9.49 -47.28
N GLN A 188 8.31 9.79 -47.23
CA GLN A 188 7.31 9.46 -48.27
C GLN A 188 7.11 7.95 -48.48
N ASP A 189 7.39 7.12 -47.47
CA ASP A 189 7.06 5.69 -47.52
C ASP A 189 5.60 5.46 -47.04
N LYS A 190 4.69 5.62 -47.99
CA LYS A 190 3.25 5.49 -47.78
C LYS A 190 2.87 4.11 -47.22
N LYS A 191 3.50 3.03 -47.70
CA LYS A 191 3.15 1.66 -47.27
C LYS A 191 3.45 1.45 -45.78
N THR A 192 4.64 1.85 -45.35
CA THR A 192 5.03 1.74 -43.94
C THR A 192 4.18 2.65 -43.07
N ALA A 193 3.86 3.87 -43.52
CA ALA A 193 2.98 4.79 -42.81
C ALA A 193 1.59 4.21 -42.61
N ASP A 194 0.94 3.73 -43.67
CA ASP A 194 -0.42 3.15 -43.63
C ASP A 194 -0.47 1.95 -42.65
N THR A 195 0.50 1.02 -42.78
CA THR A 195 0.58 -0.17 -41.91
C THR A 195 0.71 0.20 -40.39
N ASN A 196 1.54 1.19 -40.09
CA ASN A 196 1.74 1.60 -38.72
C ASN A 196 0.57 2.44 -38.17
N ASN A 197 -0.11 3.22 -39.00
CA ASN A 197 -1.35 3.90 -38.63
C ASN A 197 -2.47 2.91 -38.30
N GLU A 198 -2.63 1.82 -39.05
CA GLU A 198 -3.58 0.75 -38.70
C GLU A 198 -3.24 0.09 -37.39
N ALA A 199 -1.96 -0.21 -37.14
CA ALA A 199 -1.48 -0.78 -35.86
C ALA A 199 -1.68 0.18 -34.68
N TYR A 200 -1.38 1.48 -34.88
CA TYR A 200 -1.68 2.53 -33.91
C TYR A 200 -3.15 2.54 -33.51
N ASN A 201 -4.05 2.63 -34.52
CA ASN A 201 -5.49 2.69 -34.28
C ASN A 201 -5.99 1.47 -33.49
N LYS A 202 -5.44 0.28 -33.76
CA LYS A 202 -5.79 -0.94 -33.05
C LYS A 202 -5.31 -0.90 -31.57
N ALA A 203 -4.06 -0.50 -31.35
CA ALA A 203 -3.51 -0.42 -29.99
C ALA A 203 -4.21 0.66 -29.17
N ASP A 204 -4.50 1.83 -29.77
CA ASP A 204 -5.21 2.94 -29.13
C ASP A 204 -6.66 2.56 -28.76
N ALA A 205 -7.38 1.86 -29.66
CA ALA A 205 -8.71 1.33 -29.36
C ALA A 205 -8.69 0.32 -28.19
N GLN A 206 -7.66 -0.54 -28.12
CA GLN A 206 -7.48 -1.46 -26.99
C GLN A 206 -7.20 -0.71 -25.69
N ALA A 207 -6.33 0.30 -25.70
CA ALA A 207 -6.07 1.15 -24.55
C ALA A 207 -7.35 1.87 -24.08
N THR A 208 -8.13 2.41 -25.02
CA THR A 208 -9.40 3.07 -24.71
C THR A 208 -10.40 2.10 -24.04
N ALA A 209 -10.49 0.86 -24.53
CA ALA A 209 -11.35 -0.16 -23.91
C ALA A 209 -10.91 -0.55 -22.50
N LEU A 210 -9.60 -0.55 -22.22
CA LEU A 210 -9.06 -0.76 -20.88
C LEU A 210 -9.35 0.43 -19.96
N ALA A 211 -9.19 1.65 -20.47
CA ALA A 211 -9.46 2.87 -19.70
C ALA A 211 -10.94 2.97 -19.24
N GLN A 212 -11.87 2.43 -19.99
CA GLN A 212 -13.30 2.37 -19.61
C GLN A 212 -13.57 1.47 -18.41
N GLN A 213 -12.63 0.61 -18.05
CA GLN A 213 -12.72 -0.32 -16.91
C GLN A 213 -12.05 0.24 -15.66
N PHE A 214 -11.42 1.40 -15.73
CA PHE A 214 -10.75 1.98 -14.58
C PHE A 214 -11.74 2.31 -13.45
N PRO A 215 -11.35 2.04 -12.20
CA PRO A 215 -12.12 2.54 -11.07
C PRO A 215 -12.11 4.08 -11.08
N ALA A 216 -13.11 4.67 -10.45
CA ALA A 216 -13.20 6.13 -10.30
C ALA A 216 -12.00 6.71 -9.53
N ASP A 217 -11.45 5.94 -8.60
CA ASP A 217 -10.25 6.26 -7.84
C ASP A 217 -9.11 5.29 -8.25
N PRO A 218 -8.00 5.78 -8.82
CA PRO A 218 -6.86 4.96 -9.20
C PRO A 218 -6.18 4.25 -8.02
N LEU A 219 -6.42 4.69 -6.77
CA LEU A 219 -5.90 4.09 -5.53
C LEU A 219 -6.75 2.94 -5.00
N GLN A 220 -7.96 2.73 -5.53
CA GLN A 220 -8.87 1.67 -5.08
C GLN A 220 -8.21 0.28 -4.96
N PRO A 221 -7.36 -0.17 -5.91
CA PRO A 221 -6.70 -1.47 -5.77
C PRO A 221 -5.78 -1.57 -4.55
N ILE A 222 -5.16 -0.46 -4.13
CA ILE A 222 -4.32 -0.42 -2.94
C ILE A 222 -5.17 -0.51 -1.68
N TYR A 223 -6.26 0.27 -1.60
CA TYR A 223 -7.16 0.25 -0.45
C TYR A 223 -7.83 -1.13 -0.29
N ALA A 224 -8.31 -1.73 -1.36
CA ALA A 224 -8.90 -3.08 -1.33
C ALA A 224 -7.90 -4.15 -0.88
N ALA A 225 -6.64 -4.06 -1.33
CA ALA A 225 -5.58 -4.96 -0.88
C ALA A 225 -5.22 -4.72 0.59
N TYR A 226 -5.18 -3.45 1.03
CA TYR A 226 -4.93 -3.10 2.42
C TYR A 226 -6.00 -3.70 3.36
N ASP A 227 -7.27 -3.47 3.05
CA ASP A 227 -8.38 -4.00 3.83
C ASP A 227 -8.33 -5.54 3.92
N THR A 228 -8.06 -6.20 2.80
CA THR A 228 -7.96 -7.66 2.75
C THR A 228 -6.78 -8.18 3.56
N ASN A 229 -5.61 -7.57 3.44
CA ASN A 229 -4.38 -8.03 4.08
C ASN A 229 -4.36 -7.78 5.58
N THR A 230 -5.04 -6.74 6.04
CA THR A 230 -5.04 -6.35 7.46
C THR A 230 -6.22 -6.91 8.25
N ALA A 231 -7.27 -7.41 7.58
CA ALA A 231 -8.50 -7.87 8.23
C ALA A 231 -8.26 -8.91 9.33
N ALA A 232 -7.42 -9.93 9.08
CA ALA A 232 -7.08 -10.95 10.06
C ALA A 232 -6.29 -10.39 11.24
N SER A 233 -5.33 -9.50 10.97
CA SER A 233 -4.54 -8.84 12.02
C SER A 233 -5.41 -7.92 12.89
N PHE A 234 -6.34 -7.16 12.30
CA PHE A 234 -7.32 -6.38 13.07
C PHE A 234 -8.22 -7.27 13.93
N ALA A 235 -8.69 -8.41 13.42
CA ALA A 235 -9.50 -9.35 14.18
C ALA A 235 -8.74 -9.90 15.39
N SER A 236 -7.50 -10.39 15.19
CA SER A 236 -6.64 -10.93 16.25
C SER A 236 -6.25 -9.85 17.26
N TYR A 237 -5.91 -8.65 16.80
CA TYR A 237 -5.63 -7.50 17.66
C TYR A 237 -6.80 -7.17 18.60
N ASN A 238 -8.01 -7.07 18.03
CA ASN A 238 -9.21 -6.75 18.80
C ASN A 238 -9.62 -7.88 19.77
N GLU A 239 -9.37 -9.14 19.43
CA GLU A 239 -9.56 -10.27 20.33
C GLU A 239 -8.58 -10.20 21.52
N ALA A 240 -7.30 -10.00 21.22
CA ALA A 240 -6.26 -9.83 22.24
C ALA A 240 -6.56 -8.64 23.18
N ARG A 241 -7.00 -7.51 22.63
CA ARG A 241 -7.42 -6.34 23.39
C ARG A 241 -8.55 -6.65 24.39
N ARG A 242 -9.54 -7.44 23.95
CA ARG A 242 -10.63 -7.90 24.85
C ARG A 242 -10.12 -8.84 25.93
N ALA A 243 -9.18 -9.74 25.58
CA ALA A 243 -8.57 -10.66 26.55
C ALA A 243 -7.76 -9.91 27.61
N VAL A 244 -6.99 -8.88 27.22
CA VAL A 244 -6.31 -7.98 28.17
C VAL A 244 -7.32 -7.34 29.13
N GLY A 245 -8.40 -6.76 28.61
CA GLY A 245 -9.42 -6.11 29.42
C GLY A 245 -10.08 -7.04 30.44
N ALA A 246 -10.37 -8.29 30.04
CA ALA A 246 -10.95 -9.31 30.92
C ALA A 246 -9.98 -9.75 32.03
N ALA A 247 -8.73 -10.05 31.68
CA ALA A 247 -7.71 -10.46 32.64
C ALA A 247 -7.35 -9.34 33.62
N ASP A 248 -7.20 -8.12 33.14
CA ASP A 248 -6.88 -6.96 33.99
C ASP A 248 -8.06 -6.61 34.94
N SER A 249 -9.32 -6.85 34.50
CA SER A 249 -10.47 -6.70 35.42
C SER A 249 -10.45 -7.74 36.54
N PHE A 250 -10.19 -9.01 36.18
CA PHE A 250 -10.05 -10.08 37.16
C PHE A 250 -8.93 -9.76 38.19
N LEU A 251 -7.75 -9.37 37.71
CA LEU A 251 -6.61 -9.05 38.58
C LEU A 251 -6.89 -7.87 39.51
N ARG A 252 -7.60 -6.87 39.06
CA ARG A 252 -8.01 -5.71 39.85
C ARG A 252 -8.96 -6.13 40.99
N ASP A 253 -9.94 -6.98 40.70
CA ASP A 253 -10.89 -7.51 41.68
C ASP A 253 -10.16 -8.40 42.69
N TYR A 254 -9.27 -9.30 42.23
CA TYR A 254 -8.45 -10.17 43.09
C TYR A 254 -7.58 -9.36 44.04
N LEU A 255 -6.85 -8.35 43.57
CA LEU A 255 -5.99 -7.48 44.39
C LEU A 255 -6.80 -6.62 45.38
N GLY A 256 -8.01 -6.18 44.99
CA GLY A 256 -8.91 -5.45 45.85
C GLY A 256 -9.53 -6.28 46.99
N THR A 257 -9.63 -7.59 46.81
CA THR A 257 -10.15 -8.54 47.81
C THR A 257 -9.06 -9.12 48.69
N SER A 258 -7.85 -9.32 48.18
CA SER A 258 -6.69 -9.87 48.93
C SER A 258 -6.08 -8.90 49.96
N GLY A 259 -6.44 -7.62 49.89
CA GLY A 259 -6.00 -6.57 50.82
C GLY A 259 -6.92 -6.32 52.01
N LYS A 260 -7.99 -7.14 52.21
CA LYS A 260 -8.90 -7.13 53.35
C LYS A 260 -8.67 -8.36 54.21
#